data_e395876e1fa8237ee59ba549de5b4665
#
_entry.id   e395876e1fa8237ee59ba549de5b4665
#
_cell.length_a   1.000
_cell.length_b   1.000
_cell.length_c   1.000
_cell.angle_alpha   90.00
_cell.angle_beta   90.00
_cell.angle_gamma   90.00
#
_symmetry.space_group_name_H-M   'P 1'
#
loop_
_entity.id
_entity.type
_entity.pdbx_description
1 polymer ?
#
loop_
_entity_poly.entity_id
_entity_poly.type
_entity_poly.pdbx_seq_one_letter_code
_entity_poly.pdbx_strand_id
1 'polypeptide(L)'
;MELEDPTMADSTIKLTVKFGGKSIPLSVSQDCTVKDLKSLLQPITNVLPRGQKLIFKGKVLVETSTLKQSDVGSGAKLMLMASQGLHQGEGPVLKEASTRPISRTVVSDKVDQRKPSLLVDKKRTDRWKATGVIALAQANLKEIPEEVWDCGSRVRVLDISENFIKEVPTKISSFGSMQKLLLQGNGLSDESIQWEGIASLKRLMLLSISHNNLTVMPAAVGSLTSLRQLDVTNNKLTSLPNEITSLPESIGNCSFLMEVDLSANILSELPETLTKLRNLKTLELNNTGLKTLPSALFKMCLQLSTLGLHNTEITVEFLRQFEGWDDFDERRRTKHQKQLDFRVVGSGQFDEGADKSW
;
A
#
# COMPACT_ATOMS: atom_id res chain seq x y z
N MET A 1 44.23 -36.04 28.05
CA MET A 1 42.88 -36.68 28.09
C MET A 1 41.90 -35.52 27.90
N GLU A 2 41.73 -35.19 26.61
CA GLU A 2 40.86 -34.10 26.18
C GLU A 2 39.44 -34.66 26.16
N LEU A 3 38.54 -33.99 26.85
CA LEU A 3 37.11 -34.28 26.84
C LEU A 3 36.50 -33.52 25.65
N GLU A 4 36.19 -34.29 24.60
CA GLU A 4 35.39 -33.77 23.50
C GLU A 4 33.94 -33.56 23.96
N ASP A 5 33.46 -32.31 23.77
CA ASP A 5 32.08 -31.90 23.98
C ASP A 5 31.17 -32.53 22.89
N PRO A 6 30.03 -33.15 23.23
CA PRO A 6 29.17 -33.75 22.24
C PRO A 6 28.44 -32.68 21.41
N THR A 7 28.76 -32.66 20.13
CA THR A 7 28.14 -31.89 19.05
C THR A 7 26.61 -31.80 19.18
N MET A 8 26.09 -30.56 19.25
CA MET A 8 24.70 -30.22 18.94
C MET A 8 24.35 -30.70 17.52
N ALA A 9 23.62 -31.80 17.40
CA ALA A 9 23.05 -32.24 16.13
C ALA A 9 22.06 -31.16 15.65
N ASP A 10 22.41 -30.53 14.57
CA ASP A 10 21.63 -29.45 13.90
C ASP A 10 20.31 -30.09 13.39
N SER A 11 19.21 -29.85 14.12
CA SER A 11 17.88 -30.40 13.81
C SER A 11 17.20 -29.60 12.68
N THR A 12 17.86 -29.55 11.53
CA THR A 12 17.34 -28.85 10.35
C THR A 12 16.23 -29.65 9.68
N ILE A 13 15.05 -29.06 9.51
CA ILE A 13 13.92 -29.63 8.81
C ILE A 13 13.70 -28.95 7.45
N LYS A 14 13.28 -29.74 6.46
CA LYS A 14 12.86 -29.24 5.14
C LYS A 14 11.34 -29.11 5.12
N LEU A 15 10.84 -27.92 4.80
CA LEU A 15 9.41 -27.64 4.70
C LEU A 15 9.08 -26.89 3.40
N THR A 16 7.82 -26.88 3.03
CA THR A 16 7.34 -26.18 1.84
C THR A 16 6.23 -25.21 2.22
N VAL A 17 6.38 -23.94 1.89
CA VAL A 17 5.33 -22.92 2.11
C VAL A 17 4.63 -22.63 0.78
N LYS A 18 3.31 -22.78 0.75
CA LYS A 18 2.47 -22.42 -0.41
C LYS A 18 1.98 -20.97 -0.26
N PHE A 19 2.26 -20.14 -1.27
CA PHE A 19 1.83 -18.75 -1.32
C PHE A 19 1.58 -18.31 -2.77
N GLY A 20 0.42 -17.70 -3.05
CA GLY A 20 0.10 -17.16 -4.39
C GLY A 20 0.22 -18.18 -5.53
N GLY A 21 -0.12 -19.45 -5.28
CA GLY A 21 0.02 -20.54 -6.26
C GLY A 21 1.45 -21.09 -6.42
N LYS A 22 2.45 -20.50 -5.75
CA LYS A 22 3.85 -20.96 -5.74
C LYS A 22 4.14 -21.84 -4.53
N SER A 23 5.10 -22.74 -4.67
CA SER A 23 5.62 -23.57 -3.58
C SER A 23 7.06 -23.15 -3.27
N ILE A 24 7.31 -22.69 -2.07
CA ILE A 24 8.60 -22.15 -1.59
C ILE A 24 9.22 -23.22 -0.68
N PRO A 25 10.27 -23.93 -1.12
CA PRO A 25 11.00 -24.84 -0.27
C PRO A 25 11.92 -24.08 0.68
N LEU A 26 11.96 -24.46 1.96
CA LEU A 26 12.80 -23.86 2.99
C LEU A 26 13.45 -24.94 3.85
N SER A 27 14.66 -24.66 4.31
CA SER A 27 15.38 -25.47 5.30
C SER A 27 15.60 -24.61 6.54
N VAL A 28 15.03 -24.98 7.67
CA VAL A 28 15.07 -24.21 8.93
C VAL A 28 15.27 -25.14 10.11
N SER A 29 15.81 -24.61 11.22
CA SER A 29 15.89 -25.39 12.46
C SER A 29 14.49 -25.68 13.02
N GLN A 30 14.30 -26.84 13.62
CA GLN A 30 13.05 -27.23 14.28
C GLN A 30 12.75 -26.36 15.52
N ASP A 31 13.77 -25.76 16.11
CA ASP A 31 13.66 -24.84 17.24
C ASP A 31 13.40 -23.39 16.79
N CYS A 32 13.39 -23.13 15.49
CA CYS A 32 13.03 -21.83 14.90
C CYS A 32 11.59 -21.45 15.31
N THR A 33 11.38 -20.22 15.73
CA THR A 33 10.04 -19.74 16.06
C THR A 33 9.23 -19.43 14.78
N VAL A 34 7.91 -19.46 14.89
CA VAL A 34 7.03 -19.05 13.78
C VAL A 34 7.29 -17.59 13.37
N LYS A 35 7.69 -16.73 14.31
CA LYS A 35 8.10 -15.34 14.05
C LYS A 35 9.35 -15.29 13.17
N ASP A 36 10.36 -16.09 13.45
CA ASP A 36 11.59 -16.16 12.66
C ASP A 36 11.31 -16.70 11.27
N LEU A 37 10.47 -17.75 11.17
CA LEU A 37 10.03 -18.28 9.87
C LEU A 37 9.30 -17.23 9.03
N LYS A 38 8.45 -16.38 9.64
CA LYS A 38 7.81 -15.27 8.96
C LYS A 38 8.81 -14.23 8.44
N SER A 39 9.85 -13.95 9.23
CA SER A 39 10.93 -13.04 8.83
C SER A 39 11.74 -13.59 7.65
N LEU A 40 12.02 -14.90 7.62
CA LEU A 40 12.66 -15.58 6.48
C LEU A 40 11.79 -15.56 5.21
N LEU A 41 10.47 -15.58 5.37
CA LEU A 41 9.52 -15.54 4.26
C LEU A 41 9.31 -14.13 3.70
N GLN A 42 9.58 -13.08 4.48
CA GLN A 42 9.40 -11.70 4.05
C GLN A 42 10.11 -11.36 2.73
N PRO A 43 11.42 -11.59 2.56
CA PRO A 43 12.12 -11.26 1.31
C PRO A 43 11.67 -12.10 0.12
N ILE A 44 11.07 -13.28 0.35
CA ILE A 44 10.64 -14.20 -0.70
C ILE A 44 9.20 -13.90 -1.15
N THR A 45 8.34 -13.50 -0.20
CA THR A 45 6.90 -13.31 -0.44
C THR A 45 6.50 -11.86 -0.56
N ASN A 46 7.39 -10.95 -0.17
CA ASN A 46 7.16 -9.50 -0.06
C ASN A 46 5.97 -9.15 0.85
N VAL A 47 5.71 -9.99 1.84
CA VAL A 47 4.67 -9.78 2.86
C VAL A 47 5.35 -9.59 4.21
N LEU A 48 5.03 -8.48 4.90
CA LEU A 48 5.54 -8.24 6.24
C LEU A 48 5.18 -9.38 7.21
N PRO A 49 6.03 -9.73 8.19
CA PRO A 49 5.75 -10.77 9.17
C PRO A 49 4.39 -10.61 9.86
N ARG A 50 4.01 -9.39 10.21
CA ARG A 50 2.70 -9.05 10.82
C ARG A 50 1.50 -9.33 9.91
N GLY A 51 1.71 -9.28 8.59
CA GLY A 51 0.71 -9.58 7.57
C GLY A 51 0.66 -11.05 7.15
N GLN A 52 1.59 -11.86 7.62
CA GLN A 52 1.68 -13.28 7.28
C GLN A 52 0.89 -14.13 8.29
N LYS A 53 -0.08 -14.91 7.80
CA LYS A 53 -0.74 -15.98 8.56
C LYS A 53 -0.26 -17.31 8.04
N LEU A 54 0.56 -18.01 8.83
CA LEU A 54 1.03 -19.38 8.51
C LEU A 54 0.02 -20.41 9.04
N ILE A 55 -0.44 -21.28 8.17
CA ILE A 55 -1.44 -22.31 8.48
C ILE A 55 -0.82 -23.68 8.24
N PHE A 56 -0.93 -24.54 9.22
CA PHE A 56 -0.51 -25.94 9.17
C PHE A 56 -1.65 -26.84 9.65
N LYS A 57 -2.00 -27.88 8.88
CA LYS A 57 -3.12 -28.80 9.18
C LYS A 57 -4.42 -28.07 9.56
N GLY A 58 -4.72 -26.94 8.88
CA GLY A 58 -5.93 -26.13 9.13
C GLY A 58 -5.89 -25.20 10.35
N LYS A 59 -4.79 -25.17 11.12
CA LYS A 59 -4.61 -24.30 12.28
C LYS A 59 -3.62 -23.18 11.97
N VAL A 60 -3.91 -21.94 12.42
CA VAL A 60 -2.98 -20.82 12.35
C VAL A 60 -1.90 -21.02 13.40
N LEU A 61 -0.63 -20.90 12.99
CA LEU A 61 0.52 -21.04 13.88
C LEU A 61 0.70 -19.78 14.73
N VAL A 62 1.02 -19.97 16.01
CA VAL A 62 1.25 -18.89 16.99
C VAL A 62 2.70 -18.39 16.87
N GLU A 63 2.92 -17.09 16.83
CA GLU A 63 4.24 -16.47 16.55
C GLU A 63 5.33 -16.83 17.57
N THR A 64 4.96 -16.96 18.84
CA THR A 64 5.89 -17.27 19.93
C THR A 64 6.24 -18.77 20.04
N SER A 65 5.52 -19.64 19.33
CA SER A 65 5.77 -21.08 19.36
C SER A 65 6.89 -21.45 18.41
N THR A 66 7.69 -22.47 18.79
CA THR A 66 8.65 -23.08 17.87
C THR A 66 7.96 -24.01 16.87
N LEU A 67 8.63 -24.32 15.76
CA LEU A 67 8.11 -25.29 14.78
C LEU A 67 7.92 -26.66 15.40
N LYS A 68 8.81 -27.05 16.34
CA LYS A 68 8.71 -28.26 17.13
C LYS A 68 7.45 -28.29 18.01
N GLN A 69 7.16 -27.20 18.72
CA GLN A 69 5.94 -27.08 19.54
C GLN A 69 4.67 -27.06 18.70
N SER A 70 4.79 -26.63 17.45
CA SER A 70 3.68 -26.58 16.48
C SER A 70 3.51 -27.88 15.68
N ASP A 71 4.22 -28.96 16.03
CA ASP A 71 4.22 -30.24 15.35
C ASP A 71 4.57 -30.16 13.85
N VAL A 72 5.42 -29.19 13.50
CA VAL A 72 5.89 -28.98 12.13
C VAL A 72 7.20 -29.74 11.94
N GLY A 73 7.13 -30.89 11.30
CA GLY A 73 8.28 -31.74 11.01
C GLY A 73 8.82 -31.61 9.59
N SER A 74 9.85 -32.43 9.28
CA SER A 74 10.42 -32.46 7.93
C SER A 74 9.39 -32.92 6.90
N GLY A 75 9.33 -32.26 5.73
CA GLY A 75 8.34 -32.52 4.69
C GLY A 75 7.00 -31.79 4.90
N ALA A 76 6.86 -31.02 5.97
CA ALA A 76 5.62 -30.28 6.24
C ALA A 76 5.27 -29.30 5.12
N LYS A 77 3.97 -29.21 4.80
CA LYS A 77 3.41 -28.24 3.84
C LYS A 77 2.59 -27.21 4.60
N LEU A 78 3.08 -25.99 4.66
CA LEU A 78 2.39 -24.84 5.24
C LEU A 78 1.71 -24.02 4.16
N MET A 79 0.62 -23.35 4.51
CA MET A 79 -0.01 -22.35 3.65
C MET A 79 0.24 -20.97 4.28
N LEU A 80 0.73 -20.03 3.48
CA LEU A 80 0.83 -18.63 3.85
C LEU A 80 -0.37 -17.89 3.28
N MET A 81 -1.10 -17.19 4.13
CA MET A 81 -2.11 -16.21 3.76
C MET A 81 -1.60 -14.81 4.11
N ALA A 82 -1.69 -13.89 3.17
CA ALA A 82 -1.43 -12.47 3.41
C ALA A 82 -2.72 -11.78 3.83
N SER A 83 -2.67 -10.98 4.89
CA SER A 83 -3.76 -10.06 5.23
C SER A 83 -3.80 -8.94 4.19
N GLN A 84 -4.98 -8.61 3.64
CA GLN A 84 -5.13 -7.50 2.71
C GLN A 84 -4.65 -6.19 3.35
N GLY A 85 -3.80 -5.44 2.63
CA GLY A 85 -3.29 -4.14 3.06
C GLY A 85 -1.89 -4.12 3.69
N LEU A 86 -1.20 -5.26 3.84
CA LEU A 86 0.13 -5.34 4.47
C LEU A 86 1.21 -5.86 3.52
N HIS A 87 1.19 -5.41 2.27
CA HIS A 87 2.33 -5.53 1.38
C HIS A 87 3.23 -4.30 1.59
N GLN A 88 4.44 -4.50 2.12
CA GLN A 88 5.48 -3.50 1.98
C GLN A 88 6.50 -4.04 0.98
N GLY A 89 6.61 -3.31 -0.13
CA GLY A 89 7.71 -3.42 -1.04
C GLY A 89 8.98 -2.89 -0.44
N GLU A 90 10.06 -3.30 -1.06
CA GLU A 90 11.44 -2.88 -1.03
C GLU A 90 12.39 -3.65 -0.11
N GLY A 91 12.92 -4.71 -0.70
CA GLY A 91 14.28 -5.20 -0.51
C GLY A 91 14.76 -5.82 -1.83
N PRO A 92 16.02 -5.67 -2.19
CA PRO A 92 16.54 -6.16 -3.47
C PRO A 92 16.46 -7.69 -3.51
N VAL A 93 15.74 -8.22 -4.49
CA VAL A 93 15.76 -9.64 -4.82
C VAL A 93 17.10 -9.96 -5.46
N LEU A 94 18.06 -10.48 -4.67
CA LEU A 94 19.24 -11.11 -5.20
C LEU A 94 18.81 -12.38 -5.92
N LYS A 95 18.78 -12.34 -7.25
CA LYS A 95 18.69 -13.51 -8.10
C LYS A 95 20.03 -14.25 -8.01
N GLU A 96 20.07 -15.38 -7.31
CA GLU A 96 21.18 -16.33 -7.46
C GLU A 96 21.23 -16.82 -8.90
N ALA A 97 22.36 -16.61 -9.53
CA ALA A 97 22.65 -17.03 -10.89
C ALA A 97 22.73 -18.56 -10.95
N SER A 98 21.80 -19.17 -11.63
CA SER A 98 21.89 -20.57 -12.02
C SER A 98 22.95 -20.72 -13.12
N THR A 99 24.11 -21.26 -12.75
CA THR A 99 25.17 -21.63 -13.69
C THR A 99 24.79 -22.88 -14.46
N ARG A 100 24.53 -22.69 -15.76
CA ARG A 100 24.63 -23.76 -16.77
C ARG A 100 25.58 -23.31 -17.86
N PRO A 101 26.46 -24.17 -18.38
CA PRO A 101 27.55 -23.79 -19.28
C PRO A 101 27.02 -23.49 -20.69
N ILE A 102 27.44 -22.34 -21.21
CA ILE A 102 27.11 -21.90 -22.57
C ILE A 102 28.22 -22.36 -23.49
N SER A 103 27.86 -23.15 -24.48
CA SER A 103 28.70 -23.42 -25.65
C SER A 103 28.84 -22.13 -26.47
N ARG A 104 30.09 -21.75 -26.76
CA ARG A 104 30.45 -20.65 -27.62
C ARG A 104 30.12 -20.98 -29.08
N THR A 105 29.31 -20.15 -29.71
CA THR A 105 29.40 -19.91 -31.14
C THR A 105 29.48 -18.40 -31.38
N VAL A 106 30.59 -18.01 -31.97
CA VAL A 106 30.92 -16.63 -32.35
C VAL A 106 30.20 -16.35 -33.65
N VAL A 107 29.37 -15.33 -33.73
CA VAL A 107 29.02 -14.63 -34.99
C VAL A 107 28.88 -13.14 -34.68
N SER A 108 29.56 -12.39 -35.50
CA SER A 108 29.86 -10.98 -35.54
C SER A 108 28.70 -10.00 -35.53
N ASP A 109 29.04 -8.85 -34.94
CA ASP A 109 28.51 -7.49 -35.04
C ASP A 109 27.39 -7.19 -36.05
N LYS A 110 26.25 -6.77 -35.50
CA LYS A 110 25.53 -5.56 -35.93
C LYS A 110 24.85 -4.96 -34.72
N VAL A 111 25.30 -3.77 -34.32
CA VAL A 111 24.66 -2.91 -33.32
C VAL A 111 23.29 -2.49 -33.87
N ASP A 112 22.25 -3.15 -33.42
CA ASP A 112 20.87 -2.72 -33.60
C ASP A 112 20.37 -2.13 -32.27
N GLN A 113 20.30 -0.80 -32.23
CA GLN A 113 19.74 -0.04 -31.11
C GLN A 113 18.24 -0.30 -31.01
N ARG A 114 17.84 -1.46 -30.49
CA ARG A 114 16.47 -1.71 -30.10
C ARG A 114 16.32 -1.35 -28.63
N LYS A 115 15.61 -0.25 -28.35
CA LYS A 115 15.02 0.04 -27.03
C LYS A 115 14.42 -1.25 -26.47
N PRO A 116 14.59 -1.55 -25.16
CA PRO A 116 13.84 -2.61 -24.51
C PRO A 116 12.38 -2.15 -24.36
N SER A 117 11.59 -2.24 -25.44
CA SER A 117 10.15 -2.21 -25.32
C SER A 117 9.73 -3.56 -24.76
N LEU A 118 9.08 -3.57 -23.59
CA LEU A 118 8.27 -4.71 -23.20
C LEU A 118 7.33 -4.97 -24.39
N LEU A 119 7.59 -6.05 -25.14
CA LEU A 119 6.67 -6.47 -26.20
C LEU A 119 5.35 -6.82 -25.50
N VAL A 120 4.41 -5.87 -25.53
CA VAL A 120 3.04 -6.13 -25.10
C VAL A 120 2.45 -7.11 -26.09
N ASP A 121 2.39 -8.38 -25.70
CA ASP A 121 1.86 -9.45 -26.54
C ASP A 121 0.38 -9.15 -26.87
N LYS A 122 -0.02 -9.38 -28.11
CA LYS A 122 -1.41 -9.20 -28.57
C LYS A 122 -2.43 -9.87 -27.65
N LYS A 123 -2.11 -11.04 -27.09
CA LYS A 123 -2.95 -11.73 -26.11
C LYS A 123 -3.16 -10.92 -24.82
N ARG A 124 -2.16 -10.12 -24.42
CA ARG A 124 -2.24 -9.27 -23.24
C ARG A 124 -3.16 -8.08 -23.49
N THR A 125 -3.05 -7.43 -24.64
CA THR A 125 -3.96 -6.32 -25.02
C THR A 125 -5.39 -6.80 -25.22
N ASP A 126 -5.61 -7.96 -25.84
CA ASP A 126 -6.94 -8.56 -25.99
C ASP A 126 -7.58 -8.83 -24.61
N ARG A 127 -6.79 -9.34 -23.66
CA ARG A 127 -7.25 -9.52 -22.29
C ARG A 127 -7.61 -8.19 -21.60
N TRP A 128 -6.80 -7.15 -21.78
CA TRP A 128 -7.11 -5.82 -21.23
C TRP A 128 -8.41 -5.27 -21.79
N LYS A 129 -8.61 -5.38 -23.10
CA LYS A 129 -9.84 -4.95 -23.77
C LYS A 129 -11.07 -5.74 -23.29
N ALA A 130 -10.91 -7.04 -23.04
CA ALA A 130 -11.98 -7.90 -22.56
C ALA A 130 -12.36 -7.63 -21.10
N THR A 131 -11.35 -7.42 -20.22
CA THR A 131 -11.58 -7.28 -18.77
C THR A 131 -11.74 -5.84 -18.30
N GLY A 132 -11.21 -4.87 -19.06
CA GLY A 132 -11.07 -3.48 -18.64
C GLY A 132 -10.07 -3.29 -17.49
N VAL A 133 -9.17 -4.27 -17.27
CA VAL A 133 -8.16 -4.24 -16.21
C VAL A 133 -6.77 -4.31 -16.84
N ILE A 134 -5.98 -3.27 -16.62
CA ILE A 134 -4.59 -3.16 -17.06
C ILE A 134 -3.71 -3.23 -15.83
N ALA A 135 -2.96 -4.33 -15.68
CA ALA A 135 -2.04 -4.57 -14.59
C ALA A 135 -0.60 -4.58 -15.15
N LEU A 136 0.13 -3.53 -14.86
CA LEU A 136 1.50 -3.26 -15.29
C LEU A 136 2.40 -2.88 -14.11
N ALA A 137 2.01 -3.23 -12.89
CA ALA A 137 2.83 -3.00 -11.71
C ALA A 137 4.17 -3.71 -11.82
N GLN A 138 5.24 -3.07 -11.32
CA GLN A 138 6.61 -3.63 -11.26
C GLN A 138 7.14 -4.13 -12.62
N ALA A 139 6.79 -3.44 -13.69
CA ALA A 139 7.16 -3.82 -15.06
C ALA A 139 8.39 -3.08 -15.58
N ASN A 140 9.09 -2.30 -14.73
CA ASN A 140 10.24 -1.46 -15.09
C ASN A 140 9.95 -0.47 -16.23
N LEU A 141 8.73 0.04 -16.30
CA LEU A 141 8.29 0.98 -17.33
C LEU A 141 8.84 2.38 -17.04
N LYS A 142 9.30 3.06 -18.10
CA LYS A 142 9.68 4.49 -18.06
C LYS A 142 8.58 5.40 -18.59
N GLU A 143 7.66 4.85 -19.35
CA GLU A 143 6.51 5.51 -19.98
C GLU A 143 5.33 4.54 -20.04
N ILE A 144 4.12 5.05 -20.15
CA ILE A 144 2.92 4.23 -20.32
C ILE A 144 2.91 3.73 -21.77
N PRO A 145 2.89 2.39 -22.02
CA PRO A 145 2.90 1.85 -23.38
C PRO A 145 1.72 2.34 -24.21
N GLU A 146 1.96 2.59 -25.51
CA GLU A 146 0.91 3.07 -26.42
C GLU A 146 -0.28 2.10 -26.51
N GLU A 147 -0.05 0.81 -26.40
CA GLU A 147 -1.09 -0.23 -26.42
C GLU A 147 -2.10 -0.11 -25.27
N VAL A 148 -1.72 0.58 -24.19
CA VAL A 148 -2.63 0.89 -23.07
C VAL A 148 -3.76 1.82 -23.54
N TRP A 149 -3.41 2.81 -24.35
CA TRP A 149 -4.37 3.77 -24.88
C TRP A 149 -5.35 3.17 -25.89
N ASP A 150 -4.93 2.11 -26.60
CA ASP A 150 -5.76 1.38 -27.55
C ASP A 150 -6.90 0.58 -26.89
N CYS A 151 -6.87 0.46 -25.55
CA CYS A 151 -7.93 -0.21 -24.80
C CYS A 151 -9.20 0.64 -24.66
N GLY A 152 -9.11 1.95 -24.90
CA GLY A 152 -10.24 2.88 -24.97
C GLY A 152 -11.05 3.02 -23.70
N SER A 153 -12.26 3.53 -23.81
CA SER A 153 -13.10 3.95 -22.69
C SER A 153 -13.60 2.83 -21.77
N ARG A 154 -13.39 1.56 -22.11
CA ARG A 154 -13.79 0.41 -21.28
C ARG A 154 -12.85 0.12 -20.10
N VAL A 155 -11.68 0.75 -20.08
CA VAL A 155 -10.72 0.57 -18.97
C VAL A 155 -11.33 1.07 -17.67
N ARG A 156 -11.35 0.17 -16.68
CA ARG A 156 -11.86 0.43 -15.33
C ARG A 156 -10.75 0.48 -14.28
N VAL A 157 -9.68 -0.24 -14.50
CA VAL A 157 -8.53 -0.30 -13.60
C VAL A 157 -7.26 -0.14 -14.40
N LEU A 158 -6.44 0.83 -14.02
CA LEU A 158 -5.07 0.99 -14.50
C LEU A 158 -4.15 0.93 -13.29
N ASP A 159 -3.32 -0.10 -13.26
CA ASP A 159 -2.27 -0.28 -12.26
C ASP A 159 -0.92 -0.22 -12.98
N ILE A 160 -0.20 0.87 -12.78
CA ILE A 160 1.17 1.11 -13.26
C ILE A 160 2.10 1.42 -12.09
N SER A 161 1.75 0.92 -10.91
CA SER A 161 2.53 1.13 -9.68
C SER A 161 3.92 0.50 -9.75
N GLU A 162 4.84 1.01 -8.90
CA GLU A 162 6.20 0.50 -8.76
C GLU A 162 6.94 0.41 -10.12
N ASN A 163 6.95 1.51 -10.85
CA ASN A 163 7.63 1.66 -12.12
C ASN A 163 8.53 2.91 -12.09
N PHE A 164 8.97 3.38 -13.23
CA PHE A 164 9.76 4.59 -13.44
C PHE A 164 9.05 5.56 -14.37
N ILE A 165 7.71 5.59 -14.31
CA ILE A 165 6.88 6.45 -15.16
C ILE A 165 7.23 7.91 -14.85
N LYS A 166 7.54 8.67 -15.89
CA LYS A 166 7.94 10.08 -15.75
C LYS A 166 6.79 11.04 -15.94
N GLU A 167 5.74 10.61 -16.61
CA GLU A 167 4.62 11.47 -16.96
C GLU A 167 3.31 10.70 -17.04
N VAL A 168 2.23 11.34 -16.54
CA VAL A 168 0.84 10.89 -16.73
C VAL A 168 0.16 11.91 -17.64
N PRO A 169 0.00 11.61 -18.94
CA PRO A 169 -0.48 12.59 -19.91
C PRO A 169 -1.99 12.80 -19.84
N THR A 170 -2.48 13.91 -20.40
CA THR A 170 -3.92 14.20 -20.53
C THR A 170 -4.70 13.12 -21.28
N LYS A 171 -4.02 12.32 -22.09
CA LYS A 171 -4.59 11.15 -22.82
C LYS A 171 -5.31 10.16 -21.90
N ILE A 172 -4.99 10.15 -20.59
CA ILE A 172 -5.71 9.34 -19.57
C ILE A 172 -7.21 9.66 -19.51
N SER A 173 -7.63 10.85 -19.94
CA SER A 173 -9.04 11.27 -20.04
C SER A 173 -9.87 10.38 -20.94
N SER A 174 -9.24 9.65 -21.90
CA SER A 174 -9.92 8.70 -22.79
C SER A 174 -10.55 7.53 -22.03
N PHE A 175 -10.13 7.26 -20.78
CA PHE A 175 -10.64 6.16 -19.96
C PHE A 175 -11.88 6.57 -19.15
N GLY A 176 -12.94 7.02 -19.80
CA GLY A 176 -14.15 7.53 -19.15
C GLY A 176 -14.87 6.56 -18.18
N SER A 177 -14.55 5.26 -18.22
CA SER A 177 -15.07 4.26 -17.26
C SER A 177 -14.12 3.96 -16.10
N MET A 178 -12.99 4.67 -15.98
CA MET A 178 -11.98 4.45 -14.95
C MET A 178 -12.57 4.53 -13.55
N GLN A 179 -12.31 3.49 -12.76
CA GLN A 179 -12.73 3.39 -11.35
C GLN A 179 -11.54 3.38 -10.39
N LYS A 180 -10.40 2.79 -10.83
CA LYS A 180 -9.20 2.70 -10.00
C LYS A 180 -7.98 3.10 -10.81
N LEU A 181 -7.20 4.04 -10.29
CA LEU A 181 -5.94 4.50 -10.85
C LEU A 181 -4.85 4.36 -9.77
N LEU A 182 -3.87 3.50 -10.05
CA LEU A 182 -2.77 3.18 -9.14
C LEU A 182 -1.47 3.64 -9.77
N LEU A 183 -0.86 4.68 -9.19
CA LEU A 183 0.35 5.37 -9.65
C LEU A 183 1.47 5.33 -8.63
N GLN A 184 1.29 4.61 -7.51
CA GLN A 184 2.24 4.63 -6.42
C GLN A 184 3.65 4.17 -6.85
N GLY A 185 4.69 4.72 -6.21
CA GLY A 185 6.07 4.29 -6.42
C GLY A 185 6.64 4.55 -7.81
N ASN A 186 6.37 5.73 -8.39
CA ASN A 186 6.90 6.10 -9.73
C ASN A 186 7.90 7.26 -9.69
N GLY A 187 7.99 8.00 -8.58
CA GLY A 187 8.83 9.19 -8.49
C GLY A 187 8.22 10.41 -9.20
N LEU A 188 6.90 10.44 -9.40
CA LEU A 188 6.18 11.53 -10.04
C LEU A 188 6.26 12.82 -9.21
N SER A 189 6.48 13.95 -9.87
CA SER A 189 6.43 15.31 -9.32
C SER A 189 5.15 16.04 -9.75
N ASP A 190 4.97 17.26 -9.27
CA ASP A 190 3.80 18.06 -9.60
C ASP A 190 3.65 18.31 -11.11
N GLU A 191 4.78 18.46 -11.82
CA GLU A 191 4.81 18.66 -13.27
C GLU A 191 4.62 17.36 -14.07
N SER A 192 4.78 16.21 -13.42
CA SER A 192 4.68 14.89 -14.05
C SER A 192 3.25 14.48 -14.36
N ILE A 193 2.27 15.09 -13.72
CA ILE A 193 0.87 14.70 -13.82
C ILE A 193 0.06 15.79 -14.49
N GLN A 194 -0.52 15.48 -15.63
CA GLN A 194 -1.45 16.37 -16.32
C GLN A 194 -2.84 16.21 -15.68
N TRP A 195 -3.07 16.98 -14.62
CA TRP A 195 -4.24 16.84 -13.74
C TRP A 195 -5.58 17.05 -14.43
N GLU A 196 -5.64 17.81 -15.51
CA GLU A 196 -6.85 18.00 -16.32
C GLU A 196 -7.34 16.64 -16.88
N GLY A 197 -6.42 15.77 -17.25
CA GLY A 197 -6.73 14.40 -17.69
C GLY A 197 -7.38 13.59 -16.59
N ILE A 198 -6.78 13.59 -15.38
CA ILE A 198 -7.30 12.86 -14.22
C ILE A 198 -8.65 13.46 -13.76
N ALA A 199 -8.76 14.78 -13.70
CA ALA A 199 -9.96 15.50 -13.27
C ALA A 199 -11.20 15.20 -14.12
N SER A 200 -10.99 14.75 -15.37
CA SER A 200 -12.07 14.32 -16.27
C SER A 200 -12.64 12.95 -15.96
N LEU A 201 -11.97 12.14 -15.12
CA LEU A 201 -12.35 10.76 -14.77
C LEU A 201 -13.48 10.73 -13.73
N LYS A 202 -14.68 11.15 -14.11
CA LYS A 202 -15.82 11.35 -13.17
C LYS A 202 -16.32 10.08 -12.47
N ARG A 203 -15.89 8.89 -12.92
CA ARG A 203 -16.21 7.60 -12.29
C ARG A 203 -15.09 7.07 -11.39
N LEU A 204 -13.99 7.83 -11.23
CA LEU A 204 -12.87 7.40 -10.43
C LEU A 204 -13.28 7.29 -8.96
N MET A 205 -13.08 6.12 -8.39
CA MET A 205 -13.44 5.78 -7.01
C MET A 205 -12.22 5.62 -6.11
N LEU A 206 -11.08 5.21 -6.67
CA LEU A 206 -9.84 5.03 -5.95
C LEU A 206 -8.70 5.68 -6.74
N LEU A 207 -7.98 6.58 -6.08
CA LEU A 207 -6.76 7.20 -6.57
C LEU A 207 -5.64 6.94 -5.55
N SER A 208 -4.59 6.22 -5.96
CA SER A 208 -3.38 6.05 -5.16
C SER A 208 -2.20 6.62 -5.92
N ILE A 209 -1.54 7.61 -5.30
CA ILE A 209 -0.34 8.30 -5.81
C ILE A 209 0.74 8.28 -4.71
N SER A 210 0.65 7.35 -3.77
CA SER A 210 1.60 7.25 -2.67
C SER A 210 3.03 6.96 -3.16
N HIS A 211 4.03 7.23 -2.30
CA HIS A 211 5.44 7.02 -2.63
C HIS A 211 5.88 7.74 -3.93
N ASN A 212 5.54 9.01 -4.05
CA ASN A 212 5.94 9.90 -5.15
C ASN A 212 6.62 11.15 -4.59
N ASN A 213 6.81 12.18 -5.42
CA ASN A 213 7.48 13.41 -5.03
C ASN A 213 6.57 14.64 -5.11
N LEU A 214 5.26 14.47 -4.94
CA LEU A 214 4.31 15.56 -5.00
C LEU A 214 4.51 16.53 -3.83
N THR A 215 4.53 17.81 -4.12
CA THR A 215 4.61 18.88 -3.11
C THR A 215 3.27 19.59 -2.91
N VAL A 216 2.38 19.50 -3.91
CA VAL A 216 1.07 20.13 -3.92
C VAL A 216 0.01 19.15 -4.43
N MET A 217 -1.16 19.17 -3.80
CA MET A 217 -2.35 18.53 -4.35
C MET A 217 -3.19 19.60 -5.06
N PRO A 218 -3.40 19.53 -6.39
CA PRO A 218 -4.08 20.58 -7.12
C PRO A 218 -5.59 20.62 -6.88
N ALA A 219 -6.19 21.79 -7.06
CA ALA A 219 -7.65 21.99 -6.94
C ALA A 219 -8.47 21.09 -7.88
N ALA A 220 -7.87 20.63 -8.98
CA ALA A 220 -8.48 19.70 -9.94
C ALA A 220 -8.99 18.39 -9.31
N VAL A 221 -8.39 17.92 -8.19
CA VAL A 221 -8.84 16.74 -7.42
C VAL A 221 -10.28 16.89 -6.96
N GLY A 222 -10.72 18.10 -6.61
CA GLY A 222 -12.11 18.37 -6.22
C GLY A 222 -13.15 18.11 -7.31
N SER A 223 -12.71 17.92 -8.55
CA SER A 223 -13.58 17.51 -9.66
C SER A 223 -13.88 16.00 -9.69
N LEU A 224 -13.21 15.21 -8.85
CA LEU A 224 -13.40 13.75 -8.75
C LEU A 224 -14.55 13.41 -7.80
N THR A 225 -15.74 13.82 -8.17
CA THR A 225 -16.92 13.75 -7.28
C THR A 225 -17.35 12.33 -6.90
N SER A 226 -16.89 11.28 -7.63
CA SER A 226 -17.14 9.87 -7.27
C SER A 226 -16.04 9.26 -6.39
N LEU A 227 -14.98 10.01 -6.05
CA LEU A 227 -13.84 9.50 -5.31
C LEU A 227 -14.26 9.04 -3.91
N ARG A 228 -13.82 7.83 -3.53
CA ARG A 228 -14.10 7.21 -2.24
C ARG A 228 -12.83 6.98 -1.41
N GLN A 229 -11.73 6.72 -2.10
CA GLN A 229 -10.44 6.45 -1.46
C GLN A 229 -9.37 7.29 -2.14
N LEU A 230 -8.63 8.05 -1.33
CA LEU A 230 -7.49 8.85 -1.74
C LEU A 230 -6.30 8.46 -0.88
N ASP A 231 -5.26 7.94 -1.52
CA ASP A 231 -3.98 7.61 -0.89
C ASP A 231 -2.87 8.43 -1.54
N VAL A 232 -2.29 9.35 -0.78
CA VAL A 232 -1.13 10.18 -1.15
C VAL A 232 0.00 10.08 -0.13
N THR A 233 0.06 8.97 0.57
CA THR A 233 1.05 8.67 1.60
C THR A 233 2.48 8.77 1.06
N ASN A 234 3.43 9.14 1.90
CA ASN A 234 4.85 9.24 1.51
C ASN A 234 5.07 10.11 0.27
N ASN A 235 4.56 11.34 0.32
CA ASN A 235 4.87 12.40 -0.61
C ASN A 235 5.57 13.55 0.14
N LYS A 236 5.70 14.70 -0.50
CA LYS A 236 6.33 15.90 0.06
C LYS A 236 5.32 17.03 0.18
N LEU A 237 4.03 16.70 0.39
CA LEU A 237 2.98 17.69 0.50
C LEU A 237 3.28 18.64 1.66
N THR A 238 3.38 19.92 1.37
CA THR A 238 3.70 20.98 2.33
C THR A 238 2.59 22.02 2.36
N SER A 239 2.47 22.76 3.46
CA SER A 239 1.85 24.09 3.41
C SER A 239 2.93 25.09 3.05
N LEU A 240 2.84 25.74 1.92
CA LEU A 240 3.69 26.90 1.62
C LEU A 240 3.02 28.18 2.12
N PRO A 241 3.81 29.16 2.61
CA PRO A 241 3.25 30.43 3.08
C PRO A 241 2.60 31.18 1.92
N ASN A 242 1.37 31.58 2.12
CA ASN A 242 0.57 32.62 1.47
C ASN A 242 -0.18 32.34 0.17
N GLU A 243 0.05 31.26 -0.62
CA GLU A 243 -0.73 31.10 -1.86
C GLU A 243 -1.14 29.67 -2.24
N ILE A 244 -0.57 28.61 -1.63
CA ILE A 244 -0.88 27.22 -1.96
C ILE A 244 -0.99 26.40 -0.67
N THR A 245 -2.21 26.17 -0.23
CA THR A 245 -2.51 25.26 0.89
C THR A 245 -2.31 23.81 0.47
N SER A 246 -1.79 23.01 1.34
CA SER A 246 -1.37 21.63 1.16
C SER A 246 -2.43 20.68 0.61
N LEU A 247 -3.67 20.83 1.01
CA LEU A 247 -4.85 20.24 0.38
C LEU A 247 -5.73 21.37 -0.16
N PRO A 248 -6.21 21.28 -1.40
CA PRO A 248 -7.06 22.29 -1.95
C PRO A 248 -8.42 22.31 -1.22
N GLU A 249 -8.97 23.50 -1.02
CA GLU A 249 -10.33 23.65 -0.48
C GLU A 249 -11.37 22.85 -1.25
N SER A 250 -11.13 22.66 -2.54
CA SER A 250 -11.98 21.85 -3.42
C SER A 250 -12.09 20.37 -3.03
N ILE A 251 -11.22 19.85 -2.16
CA ILE A 251 -11.34 18.47 -1.65
C ILE A 251 -12.70 18.22 -0.98
N GLY A 252 -13.27 19.25 -0.35
CA GLY A 252 -14.61 19.19 0.23
C GLY A 252 -15.74 18.89 -0.76
N ASN A 253 -15.48 19.03 -2.07
CA ASN A 253 -16.45 18.70 -3.13
C ASN A 253 -16.52 17.18 -3.39
N CYS A 254 -15.52 16.41 -2.95
CA CYS A 254 -15.49 14.94 -3.05
C CYS A 254 -16.42 14.32 -2.00
N SER A 255 -17.71 14.60 -2.08
CA SER A 255 -18.72 14.23 -1.05
C SER A 255 -18.83 12.73 -0.78
N PHE A 256 -18.37 11.86 -1.67
CA PHE A 256 -18.35 10.40 -1.49
C PHE A 256 -17.05 9.89 -0.87
N LEU A 257 -16.10 10.77 -0.55
CA LEU A 257 -14.82 10.38 0.02
C LEU A 257 -15.00 9.76 1.41
N MET A 258 -14.50 8.54 1.56
CA MET A 258 -14.66 7.72 2.77
C MET A 258 -13.33 7.47 3.46
N GLU A 259 -12.26 7.35 2.70
CA GLU A 259 -10.94 7.02 3.21
C GLU A 259 -9.92 7.98 2.60
N VAL A 260 -9.16 8.64 3.45
CA VAL A 260 -8.08 9.57 3.09
C VAL A 260 -6.86 9.21 3.89
N ASP A 261 -5.76 8.91 3.20
CA ASP A 261 -4.46 8.70 3.81
C ASP A 261 -3.47 9.73 3.26
N LEU A 262 -3.01 10.58 4.17
CA LEU A 262 -2.06 11.67 3.94
C LEU A 262 -0.78 11.46 4.76
N SER A 263 -0.62 10.30 5.38
CA SER A 263 0.49 10.01 6.30
C SER A 263 1.86 10.19 5.62
N ALA A 264 2.87 10.46 6.42
CA ALA A 264 4.24 10.68 5.95
C ALA A 264 4.33 11.78 4.86
N ASN A 265 3.74 12.92 5.16
CA ASN A 265 3.85 14.17 4.40
C ASN A 265 4.34 15.29 5.33
N ILE A 266 4.57 16.49 4.77
CA ILE A 266 5.08 17.66 5.51
C ILE A 266 3.93 18.66 5.76
N LEU A 267 2.72 18.16 5.96
CA LEU A 267 1.53 18.97 6.17
C LEU A 267 1.61 19.73 7.51
N SER A 268 1.37 21.04 7.50
CA SER A 268 1.27 21.84 8.72
C SER A 268 -0.18 22.17 9.09
N GLU A 269 -1.10 22.11 8.14
CA GLU A 269 -2.51 22.43 8.33
C GLU A 269 -3.41 21.66 7.35
N LEU A 270 -4.69 21.61 7.66
CA LEU A 270 -5.74 21.04 6.80
C LEU A 270 -6.78 22.11 6.51
N PRO A 271 -7.38 22.12 5.29
CA PRO A 271 -8.42 23.10 4.96
C PRO A 271 -9.71 22.82 5.74
N GLU A 272 -10.38 23.89 6.19
CA GLU A 272 -11.66 23.79 6.88
C GLU A 272 -12.74 23.10 6.03
N THR A 273 -12.62 23.14 4.72
CA THR A 273 -13.55 22.45 3.81
C THR A 273 -13.51 20.94 3.90
N LEU A 274 -12.47 20.34 4.54
CA LEU A 274 -12.44 18.91 4.86
C LEU A 274 -13.66 18.49 5.71
N THR A 275 -14.20 19.40 6.53
CA THR A 275 -15.40 19.18 7.33
C THR A 275 -16.67 18.93 6.50
N LYS A 276 -16.65 19.25 5.20
CA LYS A 276 -17.75 18.95 4.26
C LYS A 276 -17.81 17.47 3.88
N LEU A 277 -16.78 16.69 4.17
CA LEU A 277 -16.69 15.26 3.84
C LEU A 277 -17.52 14.40 4.80
N ARG A 278 -18.85 14.49 4.72
CA ARG A 278 -19.78 13.85 5.65
C ARG A 278 -19.74 12.31 5.63
N ASN A 279 -19.20 11.72 4.57
CA ASN A 279 -19.05 10.27 4.44
C ASN A 279 -17.66 9.77 4.87
N LEU A 280 -16.76 10.66 5.34
CA LEU A 280 -15.41 10.32 5.75
C LEU A 280 -15.45 9.40 6.97
N LYS A 281 -14.82 8.23 6.85
CA LYS A 281 -14.74 7.18 7.88
C LYS A 281 -13.35 7.02 8.45
N THR A 282 -12.34 7.21 7.60
CA THR A 282 -10.93 7.03 7.93
C THR A 282 -10.14 8.25 7.45
N LEU A 283 -9.38 8.84 8.36
CA LEU A 283 -8.44 9.91 8.09
C LEU A 283 -7.10 9.57 8.74
N GLU A 284 -6.11 9.25 7.93
CA GLU A 284 -4.76 8.93 8.40
C GLU A 284 -3.81 10.10 8.10
N LEU A 285 -3.15 10.60 9.13
CA LEU A 285 -2.31 11.79 9.13
C LEU A 285 -1.01 11.56 9.91
N ASN A 286 -0.65 10.28 10.11
CA ASN A 286 0.53 9.91 10.89
C ASN A 286 1.81 10.46 10.24
N ASN A 287 2.78 10.84 11.05
CA ASN A 287 4.06 11.37 10.57
C ASN A 287 3.87 12.62 9.69
N THR A 288 3.08 13.57 10.14
CA THR A 288 2.90 14.89 9.51
C THR A 288 3.30 15.99 10.48
N GLY A 289 3.46 17.23 9.98
CA GLY A 289 3.78 18.40 10.81
C GLY A 289 2.55 19.12 11.37
N LEU A 290 1.40 18.43 11.43
CA LEU A 290 0.15 19.05 11.86
C LEU A 290 0.18 19.48 13.32
N LYS A 291 -0.30 20.71 13.56
CA LYS A 291 -0.43 21.32 14.90
C LYS A 291 -1.88 21.41 15.37
N THR A 292 -2.81 21.40 14.44
CA THR A 292 -4.25 21.45 14.72
C THR A 292 -5.06 20.76 13.64
N LEU A 293 -6.35 20.57 13.92
CA LEU A 293 -7.34 20.06 12.99
C LEU A 293 -8.41 21.12 12.71
N PRO A 294 -9.16 21.01 11.60
CA PRO A 294 -10.35 21.82 11.37
C PRO A 294 -11.30 21.79 12.56
N SER A 295 -11.70 22.95 13.07
CA SER A 295 -12.41 23.09 14.35
C SER A 295 -13.71 22.31 14.42
N ALA A 296 -14.42 22.16 13.32
CA ALA A 296 -15.69 21.43 13.24
C ALA A 296 -15.56 19.98 12.74
N LEU A 297 -14.35 19.39 12.71
CA LEU A 297 -14.11 18.08 12.12
C LEU A 297 -15.00 17.00 12.74
N PHE A 298 -14.99 16.85 14.05
CA PHE A 298 -15.76 15.80 14.74
C PHE A 298 -17.25 16.05 14.73
N LYS A 299 -17.66 17.33 14.73
CA LYS A 299 -19.05 17.77 14.67
C LYS A 299 -19.69 17.54 13.29
N MET A 300 -18.90 17.68 12.21
CA MET A 300 -19.43 17.61 10.85
C MET A 300 -19.20 16.25 10.18
N CYS A 301 -18.08 15.58 10.46
CA CYS A 301 -17.74 14.27 9.90
C CYS A 301 -18.31 13.15 10.77
N LEU A 302 -19.64 13.00 10.78
CA LEU A 302 -20.37 12.09 11.68
C LEU A 302 -20.08 10.61 11.44
N GLN A 303 -19.46 10.23 10.33
CA GLN A 303 -19.06 8.86 10.03
C GLN A 303 -17.60 8.55 10.39
N LEU A 304 -16.83 9.57 10.76
CA LEU A 304 -15.44 9.39 11.12
C LEU A 304 -15.32 8.48 12.35
N SER A 305 -14.55 7.41 12.20
CA SER A 305 -14.36 6.37 13.22
C SER A 305 -12.93 5.85 13.27
N THR A 306 -12.06 6.37 12.42
CA THR A 306 -10.61 6.11 12.43
C THR A 306 -9.90 7.41 12.17
N LEU A 307 -8.99 7.77 13.05
CA LEU A 307 -8.13 8.93 12.94
C LEU A 307 -6.73 8.51 13.39
N GLY A 308 -5.73 8.70 12.54
CA GLY A 308 -4.33 8.44 12.84
C GLY A 308 -3.56 9.76 12.87
N LEU A 309 -2.95 10.09 14.00
CA LEU A 309 -2.19 11.31 14.26
C LEU A 309 -0.87 11.03 14.99
N HIS A 310 -0.37 9.77 14.93
CA HIS A 310 0.91 9.43 15.57
C HIS A 310 2.06 10.19 14.92
N ASN A 311 3.01 10.60 15.76
CA ASN A 311 4.15 11.45 15.34
C ASN A 311 3.71 12.77 14.67
N THR A 312 2.71 13.42 15.25
CA THR A 312 2.31 14.82 14.98
C THR A 312 2.47 15.65 16.25
N GLU A 313 2.26 16.96 16.17
CA GLU A 313 2.22 17.80 17.37
C GLU A 313 0.87 17.74 18.11
N ILE A 314 -0.09 16.97 17.60
CA ILE A 314 -1.44 16.84 18.16
C ILE A 314 -1.47 15.68 19.16
N THR A 315 -1.84 15.96 20.41
CA THR A 315 -1.97 14.95 21.47
C THR A 315 -3.43 14.57 21.73
N VAL A 316 -3.65 13.44 22.40
CA VAL A 316 -4.99 13.00 22.80
C VAL A 316 -5.67 14.04 23.70
N GLU A 317 -4.92 14.67 24.60
CA GLU A 317 -5.42 15.71 25.50
C GLU A 317 -5.90 16.94 24.75
N PHE A 318 -5.21 17.32 23.66
CA PHE A 318 -5.63 18.41 22.79
C PHE A 318 -6.91 18.03 22.02
N LEU A 319 -7.01 16.80 21.52
CA LEU A 319 -8.20 16.33 20.79
C LEU A 319 -9.47 16.36 21.63
N ARG A 320 -9.37 16.07 22.93
CA ARG A 320 -10.51 16.11 23.88
C ARG A 320 -11.16 17.49 24.03
N GLN A 321 -10.49 18.54 23.59
CA GLN A 321 -11.01 19.91 23.65
C GLN A 321 -11.89 20.26 22.43
N PHE A 322 -11.91 19.43 21.40
CA PHE A 322 -12.70 19.68 20.21
C PHE A 322 -14.19 19.37 20.43
N GLU A 323 -15.06 20.21 19.91
CA GLU A 323 -16.51 19.95 19.89
C GLU A 323 -16.82 18.68 19.07
N GLY A 324 -17.59 17.76 19.66
CA GLY A 324 -17.95 16.47 19.05
C GLY A 324 -16.92 15.35 19.25
N TRP A 325 -15.90 15.58 20.08
CA TRP A 325 -14.92 14.56 20.43
C TRP A 325 -15.56 13.33 21.08
N ASP A 326 -16.46 13.51 22.04
CA ASP A 326 -17.05 12.41 22.78
C ASP A 326 -17.83 11.44 21.87
N ASP A 327 -18.62 11.99 20.93
CA ASP A 327 -19.32 11.21 19.91
C ASP A 327 -18.37 10.48 18.97
N PHE A 328 -17.24 11.11 18.61
CA PHE A 328 -16.21 10.47 17.81
C PHE A 328 -15.54 9.34 18.58
N ASP A 329 -15.16 9.56 19.85
CA ASP A 329 -14.52 8.57 20.71
C ASP A 329 -15.43 7.34 20.92
N GLU A 330 -16.72 7.55 21.13
CA GLU A 330 -17.71 6.47 21.21
C GLU A 330 -17.76 5.65 19.89
N ARG A 331 -17.77 6.31 18.74
CA ARG A 331 -17.78 5.62 17.43
C ARG A 331 -16.54 4.76 17.21
N ARG A 332 -15.34 5.27 17.55
CA ARG A 332 -14.10 4.51 17.37
C ARG A 332 -13.99 3.34 18.34
N ARG A 333 -14.44 3.50 19.61
CA ARG A 333 -14.50 2.43 20.61
C ARG A 333 -15.49 1.34 20.19
N THR A 334 -16.66 1.73 19.73
CA THR A 334 -17.66 0.79 19.18
C THR A 334 -17.12 0.01 17.98
N LYS A 335 -16.40 0.67 17.07
CA LYS A 335 -15.74 0.01 15.94
C LYS A 335 -14.70 -1.00 16.42
N HIS A 336 -13.85 -0.61 17.36
CA HIS A 336 -12.81 -1.49 17.92
C HIS A 336 -13.44 -2.71 18.61
N GLN A 337 -14.48 -2.52 19.42
CA GLN A 337 -15.20 -3.61 20.09
C GLN A 337 -15.75 -4.62 19.05
N LYS A 338 -16.40 -4.14 17.98
CA LYS A 338 -16.86 -5.00 16.89
C LYS A 338 -15.73 -5.77 16.23
N GLN A 339 -14.56 -5.15 16.05
CA GLN A 339 -13.39 -5.83 15.48
C GLN A 339 -12.85 -6.93 16.40
N LEU A 340 -12.88 -6.72 17.72
CA LEU A 340 -12.56 -7.74 18.73
C LEU A 340 -13.56 -8.89 18.68
N ASP A 341 -14.87 -8.58 18.66
CA ASP A 341 -15.95 -9.57 18.64
C ASP A 341 -15.86 -10.46 17.40
N PHE A 342 -15.52 -9.89 16.25
CA PHE A 342 -15.28 -10.62 14.99
C PHE A 342 -13.87 -11.21 14.88
N ARG A 343 -13.02 -11.07 15.90
CA ARG A 343 -11.61 -11.53 15.91
C ARG A 343 -10.79 -11.00 14.72
N VAL A 344 -11.11 -9.82 14.26
CA VAL A 344 -10.37 -9.15 13.18
C VAL A 344 -9.06 -8.56 13.70
N VAL A 345 -9.06 -8.10 14.97
CA VAL A 345 -7.88 -7.63 15.72
C VAL A 345 -7.65 -8.51 16.94
N GLY A 346 -6.39 -8.61 17.37
CA GLY A 346 -6.06 -9.26 18.64
C GLY A 346 -6.47 -8.41 19.84
N SER A 347 -6.39 -8.98 21.06
CA SER A 347 -6.67 -8.31 22.34
C SER A 347 -5.57 -7.30 22.71
N GLY A 348 -5.08 -6.52 21.75
CA GLY A 348 -4.11 -5.44 21.97
C GLY A 348 -4.73 -4.23 22.64
N GLN A 349 -3.88 -3.32 23.13
CA GLN A 349 -4.32 -2.03 23.63
C GLN A 349 -5.10 -1.27 22.56
N PHE A 350 -6.19 -0.61 22.95
CA PHE A 350 -6.95 0.28 22.09
C PHE A 350 -6.07 1.45 21.67
N ASP A 351 -5.92 1.64 20.37
CA ASP A 351 -5.18 2.76 19.82
C ASP A 351 -6.02 4.04 19.94
N GLU A 352 -5.51 5.02 20.68
CA GLU A 352 -6.19 6.31 20.87
C GLU A 352 -6.04 7.25 19.66
N GLY A 353 -5.31 6.84 18.62
CA GLY A 353 -5.18 7.55 17.34
C GLY A 353 -4.24 8.73 17.35
N ALA A 354 -3.70 9.12 18.51
CA ALA A 354 -2.69 10.16 18.67
C ALA A 354 -1.78 9.83 19.86
N ASP A 355 -0.65 10.50 19.95
CA ASP A 355 0.30 10.32 21.01
C ASP A 355 -0.20 11.02 22.30
N LYS A 356 0.25 10.53 23.45
CA LYS A 356 -0.04 11.18 24.74
C LYS A 356 0.96 12.31 24.97
N SER A 357 0.52 13.36 25.66
CA SER A 357 1.45 14.39 26.14
C SER A 357 2.47 13.76 27.09
N TRP A 358 3.73 14.15 26.93
CA TRP A 358 4.82 13.75 27.81
C TRP A 358 4.72 14.41 29.18
#